data_3a32d3b2cb84605498f017d2ac177631
#
_entry.id   3a32d3b2cb84605498f017d2ac177631
#
_cell.length_a   1.000
_cell.length_b   1.000
_cell.length_c   1.000
_cell.angle_alpha   90.00
_cell.angle_beta   90.00
_cell.angle_gamma   90.00
#
_symmetry.space_group_name_H-M   'P 1'
#
loop_
_entity.id
_entity.type
_entity.pdbx_description
1 polymer ?
#
loop_
_entity_poly.entity_id
_entity_poly.type
_entity_poly.pdbx_seq_one_letter_code
_entity_poly.pdbx_strand_id
1 'polypeptide(L)'
;VLAVTHMLPVKDFCVPEEPDGIKWGFFNAFLGSTALEELYKKYPVRYAVCGHVHYRSTVERDGIRHICPCLGYHTEWPLYHLADDRAQTHIRDALYILETP
;
A
#
# COMPACT_ATOMS: atom_id res chain seq x y z
N VAL A 1 -17.21 0.12 7.18
CA VAL A 1 -16.99 -0.56 5.88
C VAL A 1 -15.50 -0.74 5.68
N LEU A 2 -15.09 -1.91 5.21
CA LEU A 2 -13.75 -2.25 4.74
C LEU A 2 -13.76 -2.24 3.21
N ALA A 3 -12.93 -1.40 2.59
CA ALA A 3 -12.72 -1.41 1.16
C ALA A 3 -11.44 -2.19 0.83
N VAL A 4 -11.48 -3.05 -0.17
CA VAL A 4 -10.32 -3.82 -0.64
C VAL A 4 -10.22 -3.67 -2.14
N THR A 5 -9.07 -3.18 -2.61
CA THR A 5 -8.78 -3.05 -4.04
C THR A 5 -7.34 -3.45 -4.32
N HIS A 6 -7.06 -3.85 -5.57
CA HIS A 6 -5.67 -4.03 -5.98
C HIS A 6 -5.00 -2.68 -6.27
N MET A 7 -5.76 -1.73 -6.83
CA MET A 7 -5.26 -0.43 -7.24
C MET A 7 -5.08 0.53 -6.05
N LEU A 8 -4.14 1.47 -6.20
CA LEU A 8 -3.85 2.46 -5.15
C LEU A 8 -4.97 3.51 -5.07
N PRO A 9 -5.54 3.76 -3.89
CA PRO A 9 -6.54 4.79 -3.70
C PRO A 9 -5.95 6.17 -3.38
N VAL A 10 -4.71 6.24 -2.92
CA VAL A 10 -4.05 7.48 -2.47
C VAL A 10 -2.67 7.65 -3.10
N LYS A 11 -2.28 8.88 -3.34
CA LYS A 11 -0.97 9.22 -3.92
C LYS A 11 0.20 8.88 -3.01
N ASP A 12 -0.03 8.79 -1.71
CA ASP A 12 0.99 8.45 -0.72
C ASP A 12 1.66 7.11 -0.99
N PHE A 13 0.97 6.20 -1.69
CA PHE A 13 1.49 4.89 -2.05
C PHE A 13 2.16 4.83 -3.43
N CYS A 14 2.18 5.95 -4.16
CA CYS A 14 2.90 6.02 -5.42
C CYS A 14 4.41 5.80 -5.22
N VAL A 15 5.04 5.20 -6.22
CA VAL A 15 6.49 4.99 -6.19
C VAL A 15 7.20 6.33 -6.36
N PRO A 16 8.14 6.69 -5.46
CA PRO A 16 8.93 7.91 -5.60
C PRO A 16 9.73 7.91 -6.91
N GLU A 17 9.83 9.08 -7.54
CA GLU A 17 10.63 9.26 -8.74
C GLU A 17 12.10 9.41 -8.35
N GLU A 18 12.97 8.58 -8.94
CA GLU A 18 14.40 8.67 -8.74
C GLU A 18 15.06 9.40 -9.91
N PRO A 19 16.09 10.26 -9.66
CA PRO A 19 16.68 11.11 -10.69
C PRO A 19 17.23 10.36 -11.90
N ASP A 20 17.78 9.14 -11.68
CA ASP A 20 18.47 8.36 -12.72
C ASP A 20 17.74 7.04 -13.04
N GLY A 21 16.50 6.88 -12.59
CA GLY A 21 15.78 5.64 -12.67
C GLY A 21 14.66 5.61 -13.72
N ILE A 22 13.80 4.62 -13.58
CA ILE A 22 12.56 4.48 -14.34
C ILE A 22 11.68 5.69 -14.07
N LYS A 23 11.03 6.22 -15.10
CA LYS A 23 10.09 7.35 -14.97
C LYS A 23 8.80 6.93 -14.28
N TRP A 24 8.84 6.80 -12.98
CA TRP A 24 7.70 6.40 -12.17
C TRP A 24 6.55 7.40 -12.22
N GLY A 25 6.80 8.67 -12.51
CA GLY A 25 5.75 9.64 -12.75
C GLY A 25 4.78 9.21 -13.84
N PHE A 26 5.30 8.60 -14.91
CA PHE A 26 4.47 8.00 -15.97
C PHE A 26 3.80 6.70 -15.51
N PHE A 27 4.56 5.79 -14.91
CA PHE A 27 4.03 4.49 -14.50
C PHE A 27 3.02 4.60 -13.35
N ASN A 28 3.19 5.54 -12.43
CA ASN A 28 2.25 5.79 -11.34
C ASN A 28 0.83 6.11 -11.83
N ALA A 29 0.69 6.66 -13.03
CA ALA A 29 -0.62 6.90 -13.63
C ALA A 29 -1.44 5.62 -13.85
N PHE A 30 -0.79 4.48 -13.92
CA PHE A 30 -1.43 3.17 -14.12
C PHE A 30 -1.55 2.35 -12.83
N LEU A 31 -1.04 2.85 -11.71
CA LEU A 31 -1.04 2.11 -10.44
C LEU A 31 -2.34 2.26 -9.65
N GLY A 32 -3.09 3.34 -9.88
CA GLY A 32 -4.30 3.59 -9.15
C GLY A 32 -5.04 4.84 -9.61
N SER A 33 -5.99 5.28 -8.79
CA SER A 33 -6.79 6.46 -9.09
C SER A 33 -7.23 7.14 -7.80
N THR A 34 -7.05 8.46 -7.72
CA THR A 34 -7.56 9.27 -6.62
C THR A 34 -9.10 9.33 -6.59
N ALA A 35 -9.76 8.92 -7.68
CA ALA A 35 -11.22 8.76 -7.68
C ALA A 35 -11.69 7.72 -6.66
N LEU A 36 -10.85 6.72 -6.33
CA LEU A 36 -11.16 5.76 -5.27
C LEU A 36 -11.19 6.44 -3.89
N GLU A 37 -10.24 7.33 -3.62
CA GLU A 37 -10.23 8.09 -2.37
C GLU A 37 -11.50 8.93 -2.22
N GLU A 38 -11.91 9.62 -3.27
CA GLU A 38 -13.14 10.41 -3.28
C GLU A 38 -14.39 9.52 -3.11
N LEU A 39 -14.38 8.34 -3.74
CA LEU A 39 -15.46 7.37 -3.57
C LEU A 39 -15.56 6.91 -2.12
N TYR A 40 -14.43 6.60 -1.47
CA TYR A 40 -14.41 6.11 -0.09
C TYR A 40 -14.93 7.14 0.92
N LYS A 41 -14.75 8.44 0.64
CA LYS A 41 -15.29 9.51 1.48
C LYS A 41 -16.82 9.58 1.47
N LYS A 42 -17.47 9.06 0.43
CA LYS A 42 -18.93 9.04 0.30
C LYS A 42 -19.61 7.94 1.12
N TYR A 43 -18.84 6.98 1.60
CA TYR A 43 -19.32 5.83 2.35
C TYR A 43 -18.58 5.75 3.70
N PRO A 44 -19.15 5.07 4.72
CA PRO A 44 -18.50 4.95 6.02
C PRO A 44 -17.32 3.97 6.00
N VAL A 45 -16.37 4.20 5.10
CA VAL A 45 -15.14 3.41 5.00
C VAL A 45 -14.20 3.81 6.12
N ARG A 46 -13.75 2.85 6.93
CA ARG A 46 -12.76 3.06 7.98
C ARG A 46 -11.39 2.53 7.60
N TYR A 47 -11.35 1.46 6.83
CA TYR A 47 -10.14 0.80 6.38
C TYR A 47 -10.20 0.59 4.89
N ALA A 48 -9.13 0.93 4.20
CA ALA A 48 -8.95 0.70 2.77
C ALA A 48 -7.65 -0.06 2.55
N VAL A 49 -7.75 -1.30 2.08
CA VAL A 49 -6.61 -2.18 1.83
C VAL A 49 -6.34 -2.22 0.34
N CYS A 50 -5.11 -2.03 -0.05
CA CYS A 50 -4.69 -2.09 -1.45
C CYS A 50 -3.44 -2.95 -1.64
N GLY A 51 -3.06 -3.16 -2.88
CA GLY A 51 -1.86 -3.88 -3.27
C GLY A 51 -1.14 -3.16 -4.40
N HIS A 52 -0.71 -3.89 -5.41
CA HIS A 52 -0.07 -3.44 -6.64
C HIS A 52 1.38 -2.96 -6.48
N VAL A 53 1.67 -2.07 -5.53
CA VAL A 53 3.04 -1.67 -5.20
C VAL A 53 3.64 -2.61 -4.15
N HIS A 54 4.95 -2.84 -4.25
CA HIS A 54 5.66 -3.75 -3.34
C HIS A 54 6.30 -3.00 -2.17
N TYR A 55 5.58 -2.01 -1.64
CA TYR A 55 5.99 -1.24 -0.46
C TYR A 55 4.92 -1.36 0.61
N ARG A 56 5.28 -1.94 1.74
CA ARG A 56 4.39 -1.99 2.90
C ARG A 56 4.29 -0.61 3.51
N SER A 57 3.09 -0.10 3.58
CA SER A 57 2.85 1.23 4.12
C SER A 57 1.45 1.37 4.67
N THR A 58 1.31 2.26 5.63
CA THR A 58 0.02 2.64 6.18
C THR A 58 -0.02 4.15 6.32
N VAL A 59 -1.12 4.75 5.89
CA VAL A 59 -1.34 6.19 6.04
C VAL A 59 -2.79 6.45 6.43
N GLU A 60 -3.00 7.46 7.25
CA GLU A 60 -4.34 7.87 7.66
C GLU A 60 -4.68 9.21 7.01
N ARG A 61 -5.80 9.23 6.28
CA ARG A 61 -6.31 10.41 5.60
C ARG A 61 -7.83 10.49 5.73
N ASP A 62 -8.33 11.66 6.11
CA ASP A 62 -9.76 11.92 6.23
C ASP A 62 -10.53 10.88 7.07
N GLY A 63 -9.89 10.38 8.14
CA GLY A 63 -10.46 9.35 9.01
C GLY A 63 -10.44 7.94 8.44
N ILE A 64 -9.85 7.73 7.27
CA ILE A 64 -9.69 6.42 6.63
C ILE A 64 -8.25 5.97 6.79
N ARG A 65 -8.06 4.76 7.32
CA ARG A 65 -6.74 4.12 7.37
C ARG A 65 -6.52 3.32 6.10
N HIS A 66 -5.59 3.80 5.28
CA HIS A 66 -5.15 3.16 4.06
C HIS A 66 -3.96 2.26 4.37
N ILE A 67 -4.02 1.01 3.92
CA ILE A 67 -3.04 -0.03 4.25
C ILE A 67 -2.61 -0.73 2.98
N CYS A 68 -1.31 -0.77 2.72
CA CYS A 68 -0.70 -1.58 1.68
C CYS A 68 0.18 -2.66 2.34
N PRO A 69 -0.38 -3.85 2.64
CA PRO A 69 0.34 -4.91 3.35
C PRO A 69 1.05 -5.87 2.38
N CYS A 70 1.63 -5.35 1.32
CA CYS A 70 2.22 -6.17 0.26
C CYS A 70 3.42 -6.99 0.77
N LEU A 71 3.46 -8.28 0.43
CA LEU A 71 4.59 -9.13 0.74
C LEU A 71 5.79 -8.83 -0.19
N GLY A 72 5.54 -8.53 -1.46
CA GLY A 72 6.55 -8.33 -2.48
C GLY A 72 7.23 -9.61 -2.91
N TYR A 73 8.27 -9.48 -3.74
CA TYR A 73 9.12 -10.60 -4.13
C TYR A 73 10.24 -10.83 -3.11
N HIS A 74 10.69 -12.07 -2.95
CA HIS A 74 11.78 -12.38 -2.02
C HIS A 74 13.07 -11.61 -2.34
N THR A 75 13.30 -11.24 -3.58
CA THR A 75 14.45 -10.42 -4.02
C THR A 75 14.38 -8.97 -3.53
N GLU A 76 13.21 -8.50 -3.12
CA GLU A 76 12.99 -7.16 -2.59
C GLU A 76 13.07 -7.10 -1.06
N TRP A 77 13.01 -8.25 -0.40
CA TRP A 77 12.97 -8.32 1.07
C TRP A 77 14.15 -7.66 1.77
N PRO A 78 15.40 -7.73 1.25
CA PRO A 78 16.51 -7.01 1.88
C PRO A 78 16.30 -5.51 2.02
N LEU A 79 15.48 -4.91 1.16
CA LEU A 79 15.16 -3.47 1.18
C LEU A 79 14.36 -3.05 2.43
N TYR A 80 13.73 -3.99 3.13
CA TYR A 80 12.96 -3.71 4.34
C TYR A 80 13.82 -3.66 5.61
N HIS A 81 15.09 -4.10 5.55
CA HIS A 81 16.02 -4.09 6.68
C HIS A 81 15.48 -4.75 7.96
N LEU A 82 14.77 -5.86 7.80
CA LEU A 82 14.29 -6.65 8.93
C LEU A 82 15.45 -7.49 9.52
N ALA A 83 15.19 -8.18 10.65
CA ALA A 83 16.19 -9.00 11.34
C ALA A 83 16.79 -10.11 10.47
N ASP A 84 15.99 -10.65 9.55
CA ASP A 84 16.42 -11.63 8.53
C ASP A 84 15.47 -11.56 7.33
N ASP A 85 15.81 -12.28 6.25
CA ASP A 85 15.02 -12.32 5.02
C ASP A 85 14.26 -13.66 4.85
N ARG A 86 13.92 -14.33 5.96
CA ARG A 86 13.09 -15.52 5.90
C ARG A 86 11.63 -15.15 5.59
N ALA A 87 10.96 -16.03 4.86
CA ALA A 87 9.55 -15.82 4.48
C ALA A 87 8.66 -15.55 5.70
N GLN A 88 8.86 -16.29 6.79
CA GLN A 88 8.08 -16.12 8.01
C GLN A 88 8.22 -14.73 8.63
N THR A 89 9.43 -14.17 8.61
CA THR A 89 9.67 -12.82 9.11
C THR A 89 8.94 -11.78 8.28
N HIS A 90 9.01 -11.90 6.95
CA HIS A 90 8.34 -10.97 6.04
C HIS A 90 6.82 -11.13 6.04
N ILE A 91 6.31 -12.35 6.18
CA ILE A 91 4.85 -12.58 6.33
C ILE A 91 4.34 -11.92 7.61
N ARG A 92 5.05 -12.04 8.72
CA ARG A 92 4.66 -11.38 9.98
C ARG A 92 4.67 -9.86 9.87
N ASP A 93 5.68 -9.31 9.20
CA ASP A 93 5.78 -7.86 8.97
C ASP A 93 4.67 -7.34 8.05
N ALA A 94 4.29 -8.13 7.05
CA ALA A 94 3.21 -7.79 6.14
C ALA A 94 1.80 -7.99 6.73
N LEU A 95 1.68 -8.82 7.76
CA LEU A 95 0.39 -9.13 8.37
C LEU A 95 -0.19 -7.90 9.08
N TYR A 96 -1.42 -7.56 8.73
CA TYR A 96 -2.16 -6.48 9.37
C TYR A 96 -3.44 -7.03 9.99
N ILE A 97 -3.62 -6.81 11.28
CA ILE A 97 -4.79 -7.25 12.01
C ILE A 97 -5.75 -6.07 12.15
N LEU A 98 -6.95 -6.23 11.60
CA LEU A 98 -8.03 -5.26 11.74
C LEU A 98 -8.90 -5.66 12.92
N GLU A 99 -9.09 -4.73 13.84
CA GLU A 99 -10.04 -4.89 14.94
C GLU A 99 -11.37 -4.25 14.52
N THR A 100 -12.42 -5.05 14.52
CA THR A 100 -13.78 -4.55 14.31
C THR A 100 -14.44 -4.28 15.66
N PRO A 101 -15.20 -3.19 15.79
CA PRO A 101 -15.95 -2.90 17.01
C PRO A 101 -17.03 -3.92 17.26
#